data_0b77575f96b7b12ff72adf14d2f951f5
#
_entry.id   0b77575f96b7b12ff72adf14d2f951f5
#
_cell.length_a   1.000
_cell.length_b   1.000
_cell.length_c   1.000
_cell.angle_alpha   90.00
_cell.angle_beta   90.00
_cell.angle_gamma   90.00
#
_symmetry.space_group_name_H-M   'P 1'
#
loop_
_entity.id
_entity.type
_entity.pdbx_description
1 polymer ?
#
loop_
_entity_poly.entity_id
_entity_poly.type
_entity_poly.pdbx_seq_one_letter_code
_entity_poly.pdbx_strand_id
1 'polypeptide(L)'
;MTNIVALIAATVLNLQTHLIPVKSNEGLTDLAMIEQIPMTQAQRIEKAKKLYEEGYDYFYGITRPVNRAKAVEYFLEAGKLENADALFFLSIHQQNHDNLKEATQAAKRSLELGNEAAKIKLGEIQEDEKLMKEGFNALKKKVDSGDMHYANSLGYAYEFGIGTSLSIKEAMKYYDMSAKHNNALGMTNLADLYIQEDKLKKAKPLLVKAAKKEYGYAQYLLAMNFFDLYSENNKGALFWLERAVNNDEPEALYQLGVYYSEGAEADLAKSVKYYQRAAELNHADAVLALSYIYDEGISVEQDEDKALFFLKKAAELDNQEAIDELAAQALSGEGNMDAKEAEYWIKKAGYTEEMLKELDKLQEKSLEMFKKMQETNQ
;
A
#
# COMPACT_ATOMS: atom_id res chain seq x y z
N MET A 1 17.15 9.17 13.14
CA MET A 1 16.42 9.79 12.01
C MET A 1 16.10 8.78 10.91
N THR A 2 16.90 7.74 10.70
CA THR A 2 16.68 6.67 9.72
C THR A 2 15.41 5.83 9.96
N ASN A 3 15.02 5.64 11.22
CA ASN A 3 13.82 4.83 11.57
C ASN A 3 12.47 5.53 11.29
N ILE A 4 12.46 6.86 11.13
CA ILE A 4 11.21 7.59 10.83
C ILE A 4 10.85 7.43 9.36
N VAL A 5 11.83 7.37 8.47
CA VAL A 5 11.59 7.19 7.02
C VAL A 5 11.11 5.77 6.73
N ALA A 6 11.66 4.76 7.41
CA ALA A 6 11.20 3.37 7.27
C ALA A 6 9.80 3.14 7.87
N LEU A 7 9.50 3.78 9.00
CA LEU A 7 8.16 3.73 9.61
C LEU A 7 7.11 4.47 8.76
N ILE A 8 7.51 5.56 8.12
CA ILE A 8 6.69 6.30 7.16
C ILE A 8 6.43 5.44 5.92
N ALA A 9 7.43 4.73 5.40
CA ALA A 9 7.27 3.84 4.27
C ALA A 9 6.29 2.69 4.55
N ALA A 10 6.36 2.07 5.73
CA ALA A 10 5.46 0.98 6.13
C ALA A 10 4.00 1.45 6.33
N THR A 11 3.80 2.63 6.92
CA THR A 11 2.45 3.21 7.06
C THR A 11 1.88 3.70 5.72
N VAL A 12 2.76 4.10 4.81
CA VAL A 12 2.43 4.55 3.44
C VAL A 12 1.99 3.39 2.55
N LEU A 13 2.61 2.20 2.69
CA LEU A 13 2.17 1.00 1.97
C LEU A 13 0.72 0.63 2.31
N ASN A 14 0.29 0.77 3.56
CA ASN A 14 -1.07 0.44 3.98
C ASN A 14 -2.16 1.41 3.47
N LEU A 15 -1.82 2.65 3.13
CA LEU A 15 -2.81 3.64 2.68
C LEU A 15 -2.98 3.76 1.16
N GLN A 16 -2.11 3.14 0.35
CA GLN A 16 -2.17 3.21 -1.12
C GLN A 16 -2.27 1.87 -1.85
N THR A 17 -2.24 0.74 -1.16
CA THR A 17 -2.20 -0.60 -1.78
C THR A 17 -3.56 -1.13 -2.26
N HIS A 18 -4.47 -0.28 -2.70
CA HIS A 18 -5.77 -0.70 -3.21
C HIS A 18 -5.73 -1.01 -4.70
N LEU A 19 -4.97 -2.02 -5.10
CA LEU A 19 -4.78 -2.27 -6.53
C LEU A 19 -4.85 -3.76 -6.89
N ILE A 20 -5.66 -4.03 -7.87
CA ILE A 20 -5.93 -5.34 -8.48
C ILE A 20 -4.65 -5.88 -9.13
N PRO A 21 -4.28 -7.16 -8.95
CA PRO A 21 -3.18 -7.77 -9.70
C PRO A 21 -3.56 -7.85 -11.18
N VAL A 22 -2.85 -7.11 -12.02
CA VAL A 22 -2.86 -7.35 -13.46
C VAL A 22 -2.04 -8.61 -13.71
N LYS A 23 -2.70 -9.68 -14.20
CA LYS A 23 -2.03 -10.91 -14.59
C LYS A 23 -0.92 -10.61 -15.58
N SER A 24 0.29 -11.05 -15.19
CA SER A 24 1.50 -11.31 -15.98
C SER A 24 2.14 -10.20 -16.85
N ASN A 25 3.41 -10.09 -16.65
CA ASN A 25 4.51 -9.41 -17.32
C ASN A 25 4.62 -9.51 -18.86
N GLU A 26 3.58 -9.84 -19.60
CA GLU A 26 3.67 -10.01 -21.07
C GLU A 26 3.50 -8.69 -21.84
N GLY A 27 3.13 -7.60 -21.20
CA GLY A 27 2.77 -6.36 -21.89
C GLY A 27 3.93 -5.45 -22.32
N LEU A 28 5.15 -5.65 -21.84
CA LEU A 28 6.28 -4.78 -22.16
C LEU A 28 7.28 -5.37 -23.18
N THR A 29 7.19 -6.67 -23.47
CA THR A 29 8.11 -7.35 -24.41
C THR A 29 7.56 -7.53 -25.82
N ASP A 30 6.23 -7.45 -26.04
CA ASP A 30 5.62 -7.57 -27.36
C ASP A 30 5.28 -6.22 -28.02
N LEU A 31 6.26 -5.32 -28.06
CA LEU A 31 6.15 -4.02 -28.75
C LEU A 31 6.41 -4.09 -30.25
N ALA A 32 6.38 -5.25 -30.84
CA ALA A 32 6.57 -5.41 -32.28
C ALA A 32 5.27 -5.86 -32.97
N MET A 33 4.79 -5.02 -33.87
CA MET A 33 3.79 -5.26 -34.91
C MET A 33 2.30 -5.02 -34.56
N ILE A 34 1.95 -3.74 -34.48
CA ILE A 34 0.69 -3.28 -35.06
C ILE A 34 1.07 -2.35 -36.23
N GLU A 35 0.63 -2.65 -37.43
CA GLU A 35 0.75 -1.76 -38.58
C GLU A 35 0.03 -0.44 -38.25
N GLN A 36 0.81 0.55 -37.83
CA GLN A 36 0.28 1.88 -37.53
C GLN A 36 0.22 2.64 -38.85
N ILE A 37 -0.97 3.00 -39.28
CA ILE A 37 -1.15 4.13 -40.22
C ILE A 37 -0.30 5.27 -39.65
N PRO A 38 0.63 5.86 -40.43
CA PRO A 38 1.55 6.87 -39.93
C PRO A 38 0.76 8.11 -39.47
N MET A 39 0.55 8.22 -38.17
CA MET A 39 -0.03 9.42 -37.59
C MET A 39 0.97 10.57 -37.66
N THR A 40 0.49 11.76 -37.97
CA THR A 40 1.30 12.97 -37.79
C THR A 40 1.65 13.17 -36.33
N GLN A 41 2.71 13.92 -36.06
CA GLN A 41 3.11 14.24 -34.67
C GLN A 41 1.97 14.90 -33.88
N ALA A 42 1.21 15.81 -34.48
CA ALA A 42 0.08 16.46 -33.84
C ALA A 42 -1.04 15.46 -33.47
N GLN A 43 -1.38 14.53 -34.39
CA GLN A 43 -2.35 13.48 -34.11
C GLN A 43 -1.90 12.52 -33.02
N ARG A 44 -0.59 12.23 -32.94
CA ARG A 44 0.01 11.41 -31.89
C ARG A 44 -0.12 12.08 -30.53
N ILE A 45 0.22 13.37 -30.43
CA ILE A 45 0.11 14.15 -29.18
C ILE A 45 -1.35 14.23 -28.72
N GLU A 46 -2.28 14.55 -29.62
CA GLU A 46 -3.71 14.65 -29.30
C GLU A 46 -4.28 13.31 -28.83
N LYS A 47 -3.95 12.21 -29.51
CA LYS A 47 -4.34 10.86 -29.08
C LYS A 47 -3.77 10.51 -27.72
N ALA A 48 -2.49 10.81 -27.48
CA ALA A 48 -1.82 10.55 -26.20
C ALA A 48 -2.48 11.31 -25.05
N LYS A 49 -2.82 12.59 -25.28
CA LYS A 49 -3.54 13.42 -24.31
C LYS A 49 -4.93 12.84 -24.00
N LYS A 50 -5.70 12.49 -25.02
CA LYS A 50 -7.04 11.89 -24.83
C LYS A 50 -6.99 10.60 -24.03
N LEU A 51 -6.04 9.71 -24.33
CA LEU A 51 -5.83 8.47 -23.58
C LEU A 51 -5.44 8.75 -22.11
N TYR A 52 -4.59 9.72 -21.88
CA TYR A 52 -4.22 10.14 -20.51
C TYR A 52 -5.46 10.64 -19.74
N GLU A 53 -6.28 11.51 -20.32
CA GLU A 53 -7.50 12.03 -19.67
C GLU A 53 -8.51 10.91 -19.36
N GLU A 54 -8.69 9.95 -20.26
CA GLU A 54 -9.53 8.77 -20.04
C GLU A 54 -8.96 7.90 -18.90
N GLY A 55 -7.65 7.65 -18.89
CA GLY A 55 -6.96 6.92 -17.82
C GLY A 55 -7.12 7.62 -16.48
N TYR A 56 -6.93 8.93 -16.45
CA TYR A 56 -7.08 9.75 -15.25
C TYR A 56 -8.51 9.70 -14.70
N ASP A 57 -9.51 9.80 -15.58
CA ASP A 57 -10.92 9.71 -15.21
C ASP A 57 -11.27 8.34 -14.60
N TYR A 58 -10.80 7.23 -15.19
CA TYR A 58 -10.99 5.90 -14.60
C TYR A 58 -10.21 5.69 -13.28
N PHE A 59 -9.02 6.28 -13.15
CA PHE A 59 -8.19 6.10 -11.97
C PHE A 59 -8.78 6.79 -10.74
N TYR A 60 -9.31 7.97 -10.92
CA TYR A 60 -9.79 8.84 -9.85
C TYR A 60 -11.32 8.97 -9.78
N GLY A 61 -12.06 8.37 -10.71
CA GLY A 61 -13.51 8.39 -10.71
C GLY A 61 -14.09 9.81 -10.90
N ILE A 62 -13.54 10.62 -11.82
CA ILE A 62 -13.96 12.02 -11.98
C ILE A 62 -15.40 12.10 -12.49
N THR A 63 -15.70 11.49 -13.64
CA THR A 63 -17.03 11.51 -14.28
C THR A 63 -17.72 10.15 -14.26
N ARG A 64 -16.99 9.07 -14.01
CA ARG A 64 -17.46 7.67 -14.03
C ARG A 64 -16.95 6.89 -12.81
N PRO A 65 -17.42 5.65 -12.58
CA PRO A 65 -16.88 4.78 -11.54
C PRO A 65 -15.38 4.52 -11.70
N VAL A 66 -14.68 4.39 -10.57
CA VAL A 66 -13.26 4.00 -10.55
C VAL A 66 -13.10 2.63 -11.22
N ASN A 67 -12.12 2.50 -12.10
CA ASN A 67 -11.69 1.24 -12.68
C ASN A 67 -10.18 1.31 -12.95
N ARG A 68 -9.40 0.87 -11.97
CA ARG A 68 -7.93 0.99 -11.99
C ARG A 68 -7.28 0.15 -13.09
N ALA A 69 -7.80 -1.04 -13.38
CA ALA A 69 -7.28 -1.87 -14.46
C ALA A 69 -7.38 -1.16 -15.81
N LYS A 70 -8.56 -0.60 -16.12
CA LYS A 70 -8.73 0.25 -17.31
C LYS A 70 -7.85 1.49 -17.31
N ALA A 71 -7.70 2.14 -16.15
CA ALA A 71 -6.85 3.33 -16.05
C ALA A 71 -5.40 3.00 -16.44
N VAL A 72 -4.87 1.87 -15.96
CA VAL A 72 -3.52 1.41 -16.29
C VAL A 72 -3.38 1.11 -17.79
N GLU A 73 -4.36 0.44 -18.42
CA GLU A 73 -4.36 0.22 -19.86
C GLU A 73 -4.26 1.54 -20.64
N TYR A 74 -5.06 2.53 -20.28
CA TYR A 74 -5.03 3.85 -20.87
C TYR A 74 -3.71 4.60 -20.64
N PHE A 75 -3.14 4.53 -19.44
CA PHE A 75 -1.84 5.13 -19.14
C PHE A 75 -0.70 4.45 -19.93
N LEU A 76 -0.73 3.13 -20.06
CA LEU A 76 0.22 2.38 -20.88
C LEU A 76 0.14 2.83 -22.36
N GLU A 77 -1.06 2.92 -22.93
CA GLU A 77 -1.25 3.38 -24.31
C GLU A 77 -0.80 4.84 -24.49
N ALA A 78 -1.13 5.72 -23.54
CA ALA A 78 -0.68 7.11 -23.58
C ALA A 78 0.86 7.21 -23.45
N GLY A 79 1.45 6.40 -22.59
CA GLY A 79 2.91 6.32 -22.37
C GLY A 79 3.66 5.85 -23.62
N LYS A 80 3.13 4.87 -24.36
CA LYS A 80 3.64 4.43 -25.66
C LYS A 80 3.67 5.58 -26.69
N LEU A 81 2.76 6.53 -26.56
CA LEU A 81 2.69 7.75 -27.36
C LEU A 81 3.46 8.93 -26.75
N GLU A 82 4.33 8.66 -25.76
CA GLU A 82 5.22 9.62 -25.11
C GLU A 82 4.47 10.71 -24.29
N ASN A 83 3.35 10.36 -23.67
CA ASN A 83 2.70 11.25 -22.72
C ASN A 83 3.43 11.21 -21.37
N ALA A 84 4.06 12.32 -21.01
CA ALA A 84 4.87 12.43 -19.80
C ALA A 84 4.03 12.29 -18.51
N ASP A 85 2.81 12.81 -18.49
CA ASP A 85 1.94 12.76 -17.32
C ASP A 85 1.39 11.34 -17.09
N ALA A 86 1.03 10.63 -18.17
CA ALA A 86 0.64 9.22 -18.08
C ALA A 86 1.75 8.34 -17.51
N LEU A 87 3.00 8.57 -17.93
CA LEU A 87 4.17 7.86 -17.40
C LEU A 87 4.44 8.18 -15.93
N PHE A 88 4.17 9.41 -15.49
CA PHE A 88 4.23 9.77 -14.07
C PHE A 88 3.22 8.96 -13.25
N PHE A 89 1.94 8.91 -13.64
CA PHE A 89 0.93 8.12 -12.92
C PHE A 89 1.17 6.62 -13.03
N LEU A 90 1.74 6.14 -14.14
CA LEU A 90 2.18 4.76 -14.26
C LEU A 90 3.32 4.43 -13.29
N SER A 91 4.26 5.34 -13.06
CA SER A 91 5.32 5.15 -12.08
C SER A 91 4.79 5.03 -10.65
N ILE A 92 3.77 5.81 -10.29
CA ILE A 92 3.06 5.68 -9.00
C ILE A 92 2.43 4.29 -8.88
N HIS A 93 1.70 3.85 -9.92
CA HIS A 93 1.06 2.55 -9.93
C HIS A 93 2.08 1.41 -9.77
N GLN A 94 3.17 1.43 -10.53
CA GLN A 94 4.19 0.38 -10.47
C GLN A 94 4.93 0.36 -9.12
N GLN A 95 5.21 1.51 -8.52
CA GLN A 95 5.82 1.60 -7.19
C GLN A 95 4.93 0.95 -6.12
N ASN A 96 3.62 1.18 -6.18
CA ASN A 96 2.66 0.62 -5.24
C ASN A 96 2.50 -0.91 -5.38
N HIS A 97 3.01 -1.51 -6.45
CA HIS A 97 3.03 -2.97 -6.69
C HIS A 97 4.43 -3.58 -6.54
N ASP A 98 5.36 -2.91 -5.86
CA ASP A 98 6.76 -3.31 -5.70
C ASP A 98 7.53 -3.53 -7.01
N ASN A 99 6.99 -3.08 -8.12
CA ASN A 99 7.65 -3.12 -9.42
C ASN A 99 8.61 -1.94 -9.56
N LEU A 100 9.60 -1.84 -8.66
CA LEU A 100 10.51 -0.69 -8.56
C LEU A 100 11.32 -0.43 -9.84
N LYS A 101 11.62 -1.49 -10.60
CA LYS A 101 12.33 -1.36 -11.87
C LYS A 101 11.47 -0.65 -12.91
N GLU A 102 10.24 -1.08 -13.08
CA GLU A 102 9.26 -0.51 -13.99
C GLU A 102 8.84 0.89 -13.56
N ALA A 103 8.65 1.10 -12.26
CA ALA A 103 8.39 2.42 -11.68
C ALA A 103 9.53 3.40 -11.99
N THR A 104 10.79 2.97 -11.80
CA THR A 104 11.97 3.77 -12.12
C THR A 104 12.05 4.11 -13.61
N GLN A 105 11.78 3.14 -14.50
CA GLN A 105 11.81 3.36 -15.95
C GLN A 105 10.73 4.36 -16.38
N ALA A 106 9.51 4.21 -15.87
CA ALA A 106 8.40 5.11 -16.17
C ALA A 106 8.69 6.54 -15.66
N ALA A 107 9.21 6.68 -14.43
CA ALA A 107 9.56 7.98 -13.88
C ALA A 107 10.71 8.66 -14.65
N LYS A 108 11.76 7.92 -15.02
CA LYS A 108 12.87 8.44 -15.85
C LYS A 108 12.36 8.92 -17.21
N ARG A 109 11.53 8.10 -17.87
CA ARG A 109 10.98 8.48 -19.18
C ARG A 109 10.05 9.68 -19.08
N SER A 110 9.23 9.77 -18.02
CA SER A 110 8.41 10.94 -17.73
C SER A 110 9.24 12.22 -17.60
N LEU A 111 10.36 12.14 -16.85
CA LEU A 111 11.30 13.25 -16.66
C LEU A 111 11.98 13.67 -17.99
N GLU A 112 12.46 12.72 -18.78
CA GLU A 112 13.06 12.96 -20.11
C GLU A 112 12.10 13.71 -21.05
N LEU A 113 10.80 13.43 -20.93
CA LEU A 113 9.73 14.10 -21.70
C LEU A 113 9.28 15.42 -21.08
N GLY A 114 9.99 15.91 -20.04
CA GLY A 114 9.82 17.24 -19.45
C GLY A 114 8.87 17.30 -18.26
N ASN A 115 8.39 16.19 -17.71
CA ASN A 115 7.62 16.20 -16.47
C ASN A 115 8.55 16.19 -15.25
N GLU A 116 8.99 17.36 -14.82
CA GLU A 116 9.87 17.55 -13.65
C GLU A 116 9.27 16.99 -12.34
N ALA A 117 7.93 16.83 -12.24
CA ALA A 117 7.28 16.22 -11.08
C ALA A 117 7.70 14.75 -10.87
N ALA A 118 8.16 14.06 -11.93
CA ALA A 118 8.64 12.68 -11.83
C ALA A 118 9.89 12.53 -10.93
N LYS A 119 10.62 13.61 -10.66
CA LYS A 119 11.73 13.62 -9.70
C LYS A 119 11.31 13.19 -8.30
N ILE A 120 10.07 13.46 -7.89
CA ILE A 120 9.61 13.05 -6.56
C ILE A 120 9.60 11.52 -6.44
N LYS A 121 9.14 10.81 -7.47
CA LYS A 121 9.11 9.35 -7.50
C LYS A 121 10.50 8.74 -7.60
N LEU A 122 11.37 9.33 -8.39
CA LEU A 122 12.78 8.91 -8.44
C LEU A 122 13.47 9.13 -7.09
N GLY A 123 13.19 10.25 -6.42
CA GLY A 123 13.73 10.56 -5.10
C GLY A 123 13.25 9.56 -4.03
N GLU A 124 11.97 9.19 -4.03
CA GLU A 124 11.43 8.18 -3.11
C GLU A 124 12.08 6.81 -3.34
N ILE A 125 12.19 6.35 -4.59
CA ILE A 125 12.78 5.05 -4.93
C ILE A 125 14.29 5.00 -4.61
N GLN A 126 15.01 6.12 -4.74
CA GLN A 126 16.46 6.22 -4.56
C GLN A 126 16.87 6.77 -3.19
N GLU A 127 15.88 7.09 -2.34
CA GLU A 127 16.07 7.77 -1.05
C GLU A 127 16.89 9.08 -1.17
N ASP A 128 16.70 9.82 -2.30
CA ASP A 128 17.38 11.07 -2.59
C ASP A 128 16.52 12.28 -2.19
N GLU A 129 16.82 12.86 -1.04
CA GLU A 129 16.10 14.04 -0.50
C GLU A 129 16.12 15.25 -1.45
N LYS A 130 17.20 15.43 -2.21
CA LYS A 130 17.32 16.52 -3.17
C LYS A 130 16.34 16.34 -4.33
N LEU A 131 16.28 15.13 -4.88
CA LEU A 131 15.32 14.81 -5.94
C LEU A 131 13.87 14.94 -5.44
N MET A 132 13.57 14.45 -4.24
CA MET A 132 12.25 14.62 -3.63
C MET A 132 11.86 16.08 -3.52
N LYS A 133 12.76 16.94 -3.05
CA LYS A 133 12.53 18.39 -2.94
C LYS A 133 12.33 19.08 -4.29
N GLU A 134 13.12 18.73 -5.29
CA GLU A 134 12.97 19.26 -6.65
C GLU A 134 11.64 18.84 -7.26
N GLY A 135 11.26 17.55 -7.11
CA GLY A 135 10.00 17.00 -7.57
C GLY A 135 8.79 17.62 -6.85
N PHE A 136 8.87 17.82 -5.54
CA PHE A 136 7.84 18.52 -4.78
C PHE A 136 7.62 19.95 -5.31
N ASN A 137 8.69 20.72 -5.57
CA ASN A 137 8.57 22.06 -6.13
C ASN A 137 7.93 22.06 -7.52
N ALA A 138 8.22 21.04 -8.34
CA ALA A 138 7.61 20.86 -9.64
C ALA A 138 6.12 20.51 -9.53
N LEU A 139 5.73 19.60 -8.62
CA LEU A 139 4.31 19.31 -8.30
C LEU A 139 3.57 20.57 -7.89
N LYS A 140 4.15 21.34 -6.97
CA LYS A 140 3.56 22.58 -6.50
C LYS A 140 3.36 23.58 -7.64
N LYS A 141 4.36 23.75 -8.51
CA LYS A 141 4.26 24.62 -9.69
C LYS A 141 3.13 24.21 -10.63
N LYS A 142 2.93 22.88 -10.87
CA LYS A 142 1.82 22.39 -11.69
C LYS A 142 0.47 22.76 -11.07
N VAL A 143 0.26 22.50 -9.79
CA VAL A 143 -0.99 22.84 -9.09
C VAL A 143 -1.23 24.35 -9.04
N ASP A 144 -0.20 25.15 -8.75
CA ASP A 144 -0.27 26.63 -8.71
C ASP A 144 -0.61 27.20 -10.12
N SER A 145 -0.24 26.51 -11.21
CA SER A 145 -0.61 26.88 -12.59
C SER A 145 -2.01 26.42 -13.01
N GLY A 146 -2.75 25.74 -12.12
CA GLY A 146 -4.10 25.27 -12.35
C GLY A 146 -4.24 23.79 -12.79
N ASP A 147 -3.14 23.03 -12.84
CA ASP A 147 -3.19 21.61 -13.15
C ASP A 147 -3.60 20.79 -11.91
N MET A 148 -4.90 20.63 -11.74
CA MET A 148 -5.49 19.95 -10.57
C MET A 148 -5.30 18.43 -10.59
N HIS A 149 -4.81 17.83 -11.68
CA HIS A 149 -4.46 16.41 -11.71
C HIS A 149 -3.41 16.05 -10.66
N TYR A 150 -2.54 16.99 -10.31
CA TYR A 150 -1.48 16.80 -9.34
C TYR A 150 -1.85 17.20 -7.90
N ALA A 151 -3.06 17.73 -7.65
CA ALA A 151 -3.45 18.21 -6.33
C ALA A 151 -3.42 17.11 -5.26
N ASN A 152 -3.88 15.90 -5.59
CA ASN A 152 -3.82 14.78 -4.66
C ASN A 152 -2.38 14.38 -4.33
N SER A 153 -1.50 14.28 -5.33
CA SER A 153 -0.08 13.95 -5.11
C SER A 153 0.64 15.01 -4.28
N LEU A 154 0.28 16.30 -4.43
CA LEU A 154 0.83 17.36 -3.62
C LEU A 154 0.32 17.32 -2.18
N GLY A 155 -0.97 16.99 -1.97
CA GLY A 155 -1.53 16.73 -0.64
C GLY A 155 -0.79 15.60 0.07
N TYR A 156 -0.57 14.51 -0.62
CA TYR A 156 0.19 13.36 -0.15
C TYR A 156 1.64 13.73 0.23
N ALA A 157 2.33 14.51 -0.60
CA ALA A 157 3.68 14.97 -0.28
C ALA A 157 3.74 15.80 1.01
N TYR A 158 2.72 16.63 1.30
CA TYR A 158 2.62 17.34 2.57
C TYR A 158 2.26 16.45 3.74
N GLU A 159 1.38 15.47 3.56
CA GLU A 159 0.97 14.53 4.61
C GLU A 159 2.14 13.73 5.14
N PHE A 160 3.01 13.27 4.25
CA PHE A 160 4.16 12.42 4.60
C PHE A 160 5.51 13.14 4.62
N GLY A 161 5.54 14.45 4.36
CA GLY A 161 6.78 15.23 4.38
C GLY A 161 7.74 14.91 3.23
N ILE A 162 7.22 14.45 2.07
CA ILE A 162 8.05 14.04 0.92
C ILE A 162 8.57 15.29 0.18
N GLY A 163 9.86 15.53 0.28
CA GLY A 163 10.51 16.70 -0.31
C GLY A 163 10.13 18.03 0.32
N THR A 164 9.38 18.02 1.42
CA THR A 164 8.92 19.18 2.19
C THR A 164 8.79 18.83 3.68
N SER A 165 8.49 19.80 4.52
CA SER A 165 8.11 19.52 5.91
C SER A 165 6.68 18.96 5.96
N LEU A 166 6.46 17.96 6.82
CA LEU A 166 5.13 17.40 7.08
C LEU A 166 4.16 18.52 7.50
N SER A 167 2.98 18.55 6.89
CA SER A 167 1.93 19.51 7.22
C SER A 167 0.54 18.97 6.89
N ILE A 168 -0.14 18.42 7.89
CA ILE A 168 -1.52 17.92 7.73
C ILE A 168 -2.46 19.05 7.26
N LYS A 169 -2.25 20.28 7.72
CA LYS A 169 -3.04 21.44 7.29
C LYS A 169 -2.93 21.69 5.77
N GLU A 170 -1.73 21.67 5.23
CA GLU A 170 -1.53 21.85 3.78
C GLU A 170 -2.01 20.61 3.02
N ALA A 171 -1.79 19.39 3.54
CA ALA A 171 -2.33 18.15 2.97
C ALA A 171 -3.86 18.24 2.80
N MET A 172 -4.59 18.58 3.85
CA MET A 172 -6.05 18.77 3.81
C MET A 172 -6.48 19.80 2.77
N LYS A 173 -5.74 20.91 2.63
CA LYS A 173 -6.04 21.94 1.62
C LYS A 173 -5.95 21.38 0.20
N TYR A 174 -4.88 20.63 -0.13
CA TYR A 174 -4.70 20.10 -1.47
C TYR A 174 -5.61 18.89 -1.74
N TYR A 175 -5.94 18.09 -0.74
CA TYR A 175 -6.97 17.08 -0.85
C TYR A 175 -8.38 17.67 -1.06
N ASP A 176 -8.69 18.81 -0.42
CA ASP A 176 -9.94 19.55 -0.66
C ASP A 176 -10.00 20.10 -2.09
N MET A 177 -8.87 20.61 -2.62
CA MET A 177 -8.79 21.02 -4.03
C MET A 177 -9.04 19.82 -4.95
N SER A 178 -8.44 18.68 -4.71
CA SER A 178 -8.66 17.43 -5.44
C SER A 178 -10.12 16.96 -5.35
N ALA A 179 -10.70 16.96 -4.13
CA ALA A 179 -12.09 16.59 -3.88
C ALA A 179 -13.11 17.50 -4.62
N LYS A 180 -12.83 18.80 -4.69
CA LYS A 180 -13.63 19.77 -5.46
C LYS A 180 -13.61 19.50 -6.96
N HIS A 181 -12.56 18.88 -7.47
CA HIS A 181 -12.45 18.37 -8.83
C HIS A 181 -13.05 16.95 -8.97
N ASN A 182 -13.91 16.56 -8.05
CA ASN A 182 -14.66 15.31 -8.05
C ASN A 182 -13.79 14.02 -8.00
N ASN A 183 -12.54 14.13 -7.58
CA ASN A 183 -11.58 13.05 -7.46
C ASN A 183 -11.92 12.18 -6.22
N ALA A 184 -12.22 10.89 -6.43
CA ALA A 184 -12.63 9.98 -5.36
C ALA A 184 -11.52 9.74 -4.33
N LEU A 185 -10.25 9.63 -4.78
CA LEU A 185 -9.10 9.49 -3.88
C LEU A 185 -8.91 10.74 -3.01
N GLY A 186 -8.99 11.96 -3.62
CA GLY A 186 -8.89 13.21 -2.87
C GLY A 186 -10.01 13.37 -1.83
N MET A 187 -11.25 12.95 -2.17
CA MET A 187 -12.35 12.91 -1.20
C MET A 187 -12.05 11.96 -0.05
N THR A 188 -11.49 10.79 -0.34
CA THR A 188 -11.21 9.74 0.65
C THR A 188 -10.08 10.17 1.57
N ASN A 189 -8.96 10.66 1.03
CA ASN A 189 -7.82 11.14 1.84
C ASN A 189 -8.24 12.31 2.75
N LEU A 190 -9.02 13.25 2.24
CA LEU A 190 -9.56 14.32 3.09
C LEU A 190 -10.49 13.79 4.19
N ALA A 191 -11.31 12.83 3.87
CA ALA A 191 -12.23 12.22 4.83
C ALA A 191 -11.47 11.43 5.90
N ASP A 192 -10.41 10.72 5.53
CA ASP A 192 -9.56 9.98 6.46
C ASP A 192 -8.90 10.92 7.46
N LEU A 193 -8.31 12.03 7.01
CA LEU A 193 -7.78 13.06 7.91
C LEU A 193 -8.87 13.66 8.82
N TYR A 194 -10.12 13.79 8.34
CA TYR A 194 -11.22 14.19 9.20
C TYR A 194 -11.60 13.11 10.23
N ILE A 195 -11.48 11.82 9.89
CA ILE A 195 -11.72 10.71 10.83
C ILE A 195 -10.64 10.75 11.93
N GLN A 196 -9.37 10.90 11.58
CA GLN A 196 -8.25 11.01 12.53
C GLN A 196 -8.42 12.20 13.50
N GLU A 197 -9.06 13.28 13.05
CA GLU A 197 -9.39 14.44 13.87
C GLU A 197 -10.76 14.32 14.60
N ASP A 198 -11.41 13.15 14.58
CA ASP A 198 -12.78 12.91 15.12
C ASP A 198 -13.86 13.82 14.52
N LYS A 199 -13.65 14.32 13.31
CA LYS A 199 -14.59 15.18 12.57
C LYS A 199 -15.53 14.37 11.66
N LEU A 200 -16.15 13.32 12.19
CA LEU A 200 -16.96 12.34 11.44
C LEU A 200 -18.08 12.98 10.59
N LYS A 201 -18.68 14.08 11.07
CA LYS A 201 -19.71 14.82 10.31
C LYS A 201 -19.19 15.40 8.99
N LYS A 202 -17.88 15.75 8.91
CA LYS A 202 -17.24 16.23 7.69
C LYS A 202 -16.77 15.08 6.79
N ALA A 203 -16.31 13.99 7.38
CA ALA A 203 -15.83 12.82 6.66
C ALA A 203 -16.95 12.10 5.90
N LYS A 204 -18.10 11.83 6.56
CA LYS A 204 -19.19 11.03 6.00
C LYS A 204 -19.65 11.44 4.59
N PRO A 205 -19.97 12.72 4.31
CA PRO A 205 -20.44 13.12 2.98
C PRO A 205 -19.39 12.92 1.87
N LEU A 206 -18.09 13.05 2.21
CA LEU A 206 -17.00 12.80 1.28
C LEU A 206 -16.89 11.31 0.96
N LEU A 207 -16.90 10.46 2.00
CA LEU A 207 -16.87 9.00 1.84
C LEU A 207 -18.07 8.49 1.04
N VAL A 208 -19.28 8.99 1.33
CA VAL A 208 -20.49 8.60 0.57
C VAL A 208 -20.36 8.95 -0.92
N LYS A 209 -19.76 10.11 -1.24
CA LYS A 209 -19.52 10.49 -2.66
C LYS A 209 -18.49 9.57 -3.31
N ALA A 210 -17.36 9.32 -2.65
CA ALA A 210 -16.29 8.46 -3.17
C ALA A 210 -16.76 6.99 -3.28
N ALA A 211 -17.49 6.47 -2.28
CA ALA A 211 -18.03 5.12 -2.28
C ALA A 211 -19.04 4.87 -3.42
N LYS A 212 -19.86 5.87 -3.76
CA LYS A 212 -20.77 5.82 -4.94
C LYS A 212 -20.03 5.79 -6.28
N LYS A 213 -18.77 6.17 -6.29
CA LYS A 213 -17.88 6.08 -7.46
C LYS A 213 -17.12 4.74 -7.52
N GLU A 214 -17.54 3.77 -6.73
CA GLU A 214 -16.92 2.44 -6.61
C GLU A 214 -15.44 2.50 -6.15
N TYR A 215 -15.11 3.50 -5.31
CA TYR A 215 -13.79 3.56 -4.70
C TYR A 215 -13.76 2.68 -3.45
N GLY A 216 -13.07 1.52 -3.52
CA GLY A 216 -13.08 0.45 -2.51
C GLY A 216 -12.72 0.95 -1.12
N TYR A 217 -11.62 1.70 -0.97
CA TYR A 217 -11.20 2.21 0.33
C TYR A 217 -12.21 3.16 0.98
N ALA A 218 -12.90 4.00 0.18
CA ALA A 218 -13.99 4.82 0.72
C ALA A 218 -15.16 3.98 1.22
N GLN A 219 -15.47 2.86 0.53
CA GLN A 219 -16.51 1.91 0.95
C GLN A 219 -16.10 1.22 2.25
N TYR A 220 -14.83 0.79 2.38
CA TYR A 220 -14.27 0.25 3.61
C TYR A 220 -14.34 1.25 4.77
N LEU A 221 -13.81 2.47 4.61
CA LEU A 221 -13.86 3.50 5.64
C LEU A 221 -15.29 3.84 6.05
N LEU A 222 -16.22 3.86 5.10
CA LEU A 222 -17.64 4.09 5.40
C LEU A 222 -18.22 2.94 6.25
N ALA A 223 -17.89 1.69 5.93
CA ALA A 223 -18.29 0.54 6.70
C ALA A 223 -17.78 0.60 8.14
N MET A 224 -16.48 0.83 8.31
CA MET A 224 -15.82 0.73 9.62
C MET A 224 -16.10 1.91 10.55
N ASN A 225 -16.34 3.12 10.01
CA ASN A 225 -16.49 4.31 10.83
C ASN A 225 -17.95 4.72 11.07
N PHE A 226 -18.92 4.18 10.33
CA PHE A 226 -20.31 4.64 10.40
C PHE A 226 -21.32 3.52 10.59
N PHE A 227 -20.88 2.28 10.69
CA PHE A 227 -21.69 1.11 10.97
C PHE A 227 -20.98 0.21 11.97
N ASP A 228 -21.75 -0.58 12.72
CA ASP A 228 -21.22 -1.57 13.66
C ASP A 228 -21.27 -2.96 13.03
N LEU A 229 -20.08 -3.50 12.70
CA LEU A 229 -19.94 -4.81 12.06
C LEU A 229 -20.31 -5.96 13.00
N TYR A 230 -20.10 -5.79 14.30
CA TYR A 230 -20.29 -6.83 15.31
C TYR A 230 -21.62 -6.74 16.06
N SER A 231 -22.50 -5.81 15.67
CA SER A 231 -23.86 -5.73 16.21
C SER A 231 -24.82 -6.68 15.50
N GLU A 232 -25.98 -6.95 16.14
CA GLU A 232 -27.07 -7.72 15.51
C GLU A 232 -27.59 -7.07 14.21
N ASN A 233 -27.40 -5.76 14.05
CA ASN A 233 -27.80 -5.02 12.85
C ASN A 233 -26.59 -4.57 12.02
N ASN A 234 -25.74 -5.53 11.65
CA ASN A 234 -24.51 -5.30 10.89
C ASN A 234 -24.72 -5.16 9.37
N LYS A 235 -25.95 -5.22 8.87
CA LYS A 235 -26.28 -5.20 7.43
C LYS A 235 -25.64 -4.02 6.68
N GLY A 236 -25.55 -2.86 7.33
CA GLY A 236 -24.94 -1.67 6.73
C GLY A 236 -23.42 -1.81 6.56
N ALA A 237 -22.73 -2.37 7.56
CA ALA A 237 -21.31 -2.64 7.50
C ALA A 237 -21.01 -3.69 6.43
N LEU A 238 -21.69 -4.84 6.47
CA LEU A 238 -21.52 -5.92 5.48
C LEU A 238 -21.79 -5.45 4.05
N PHE A 239 -22.85 -4.66 3.83
CA PHE A 239 -23.17 -4.10 2.51
C PHE A 239 -22.00 -3.31 1.92
N TRP A 240 -21.38 -2.43 2.72
CA TRP A 240 -20.26 -1.63 2.22
C TRP A 240 -18.96 -2.42 2.12
N LEU A 241 -18.70 -3.35 3.05
CA LEU A 241 -17.54 -4.25 2.97
C LEU A 241 -17.60 -5.17 1.75
N GLU A 242 -18.79 -5.77 1.46
CA GLU A 242 -18.96 -6.60 0.26
C GLU A 242 -18.73 -5.81 -1.04
N ARG A 243 -19.16 -4.54 -1.09
CA ARG A 243 -18.85 -3.67 -2.23
C ARG A 243 -17.37 -3.36 -2.33
N ALA A 244 -16.71 -3.09 -1.20
CA ALA A 244 -15.27 -2.88 -1.18
C ALA A 244 -14.50 -4.12 -1.65
N VAL A 245 -14.90 -5.30 -1.21
CA VAL A 245 -14.36 -6.59 -1.66
C VAL A 245 -14.56 -6.81 -3.16
N ASN A 246 -15.69 -6.39 -3.73
CA ASN A 246 -15.93 -6.46 -5.17
C ASN A 246 -15.03 -5.49 -5.98
N ASN A 247 -14.45 -4.50 -5.31
CA ASN A 247 -13.45 -3.59 -5.85
C ASN A 247 -12.02 -3.98 -5.44
N ASP A 248 -11.83 -5.23 -5.00
CA ASP A 248 -10.56 -5.81 -4.54
C ASP A 248 -9.84 -4.94 -3.49
N GLU A 249 -10.63 -4.43 -2.53
CA GLU A 249 -10.12 -3.64 -1.42
C GLU A 249 -9.46 -4.56 -0.38
N PRO A 250 -8.12 -4.52 -0.18
CA PRO A 250 -7.41 -5.47 0.68
C PRO A 250 -7.84 -5.39 2.14
N GLU A 251 -8.08 -4.19 2.66
CA GLU A 251 -8.53 -3.97 4.04
C GLU A 251 -9.92 -4.54 4.28
N ALA A 252 -10.82 -4.45 3.29
CA ALA A 252 -12.15 -5.03 3.40
C ALA A 252 -12.11 -6.56 3.34
N LEU A 253 -11.23 -7.11 2.50
CA LEU A 253 -10.97 -8.56 2.45
C LEU A 253 -10.42 -9.06 3.78
N TYR A 254 -9.39 -8.40 4.32
CA TYR A 254 -8.84 -8.74 5.64
C TYR A 254 -9.91 -8.63 6.73
N GLN A 255 -10.67 -7.54 6.77
CA GLN A 255 -11.71 -7.32 7.78
C GLN A 255 -12.83 -8.37 7.73
N LEU A 256 -13.24 -8.83 6.53
CA LEU A 256 -14.18 -9.94 6.41
C LEU A 256 -13.53 -11.28 6.79
N GLY A 257 -12.23 -11.45 6.55
CA GLY A 257 -11.46 -12.57 7.07
C GLY A 257 -11.55 -12.65 8.60
N VAL A 258 -11.29 -11.53 9.28
CA VAL A 258 -11.42 -11.41 10.75
C VAL A 258 -12.87 -11.65 11.21
N TYR A 259 -13.85 -11.05 10.55
CA TYR A 259 -15.27 -11.21 10.91
C TYR A 259 -15.72 -12.68 10.86
N TYR A 260 -15.27 -13.45 9.85
CA TYR A 260 -15.61 -14.86 9.72
C TYR A 260 -14.68 -15.80 10.50
N SER A 261 -13.57 -15.32 11.06
CA SER A 261 -12.72 -16.14 11.95
C SER A 261 -13.30 -16.25 13.36
N GLU A 262 -14.08 -15.28 13.79
CA GLU A 262 -14.56 -15.15 15.17
C GLU A 262 -16.06 -14.84 15.23
N GLY A 263 -16.67 -15.09 16.39
CA GLY A 263 -18.03 -14.67 16.70
C GLY A 263 -19.13 -15.68 16.33
N ALA A 264 -20.37 -15.18 16.33
CA ALA A 264 -21.59 -15.99 16.18
C ALA A 264 -21.79 -16.52 14.74
N GLU A 265 -21.22 -15.87 13.75
CA GLU A 265 -21.28 -16.24 12.33
C GLU A 265 -19.95 -16.80 11.82
N ALA A 266 -19.11 -17.36 12.70
CA ALA A 266 -17.82 -17.91 12.35
C ALA A 266 -17.93 -18.97 11.23
N ASP A 267 -17.17 -18.75 10.17
CA ASP A 267 -16.98 -19.65 9.04
C ASP A 267 -15.49 -19.62 8.66
N LEU A 268 -14.72 -20.50 9.30
CA LEU A 268 -13.26 -20.53 9.13
C LEU A 268 -12.84 -20.79 7.68
N ALA A 269 -13.60 -21.59 6.93
CA ALA A 269 -13.29 -21.83 5.52
C ALA A 269 -13.51 -20.58 4.65
N LYS A 270 -14.49 -19.76 5.00
CA LYS A 270 -14.74 -18.47 4.36
C LYS A 270 -13.70 -17.44 4.76
N SER A 271 -13.34 -17.40 6.04
CA SER A 271 -12.25 -16.56 6.57
C SER A 271 -10.95 -16.79 5.82
N VAL A 272 -10.52 -18.04 5.70
CA VAL A 272 -9.29 -18.42 4.96
C VAL A 272 -9.31 -17.91 3.52
N LYS A 273 -10.44 -18.02 2.81
CA LYS A 273 -10.57 -17.50 1.44
C LYS A 273 -10.41 -15.99 1.35
N TYR A 274 -10.95 -15.26 2.32
CA TYR A 274 -10.78 -13.81 2.37
C TYR A 274 -9.33 -13.41 2.67
N TYR A 275 -8.68 -14.07 3.64
CA TYR A 275 -7.25 -13.85 3.90
C TYR A 275 -6.37 -14.18 2.70
N GLN A 276 -6.65 -15.29 1.98
CA GLN A 276 -5.93 -15.64 0.76
C GLN A 276 -6.03 -14.54 -0.30
N ARG A 277 -7.25 -14.02 -0.56
CA ARG A 277 -7.42 -12.90 -1.49
C ARG A 277 -6.72 -11.63 -1.03
N ALA A 278 -6.80 -11.29 0.25
CA ALA A 278 -6.09 -10.13 0.79
C ALA A 278 -4.56 -10.28 0.67
N ALA A 279 -4.04 -11.50 0.93
CA ALA A 279 -2.62 -11.83 0.80
C ALA A 279 -2.12 -11.79 -0.67
N GLU A 280 -2.97 -12.14 -1.63
CA GLU A 280 -2.69 -11.96 -3.07
C GLU A 280 -2.53 -10.48 -3.45
N LEU A 281 -3.16 -9.59 -2.67
CA LEU A 281 -3.06 -8.14 -2.79
C LEU A 281 -1.99 -7.53 -1.86
N ASN A 282 -1.11 -8.37 -1.30
CA ASN A 282 -0.03 -7.99 -0.40
C ASN A 282 -0.48 -7.31 0.92
N HIS A 283 -1.66 -7.65 1.44
CA HIS A 283 -2.07 -7.19 2.76
C HIS A 283 -1.26 -7.92 3.85
N ALA A 284 -0.34 -7.21 4.50
CA ALA A 284 0.66 -7.81 5.39
C ALA A 284 0.04 -8.62 6.55
N ASP A 285 -1.00 -8.09 7.22
CA ASP A 285 -1.66 -8.79 8.32
C ASP A 285 -2.44 -10.04 7.84
N ALA A 286 -2.98 -10.02 6.61
CA ALA A 286 -3.62 -11.20 6.04
C ALA A 286 -2.58 -12.29 5.69
N VAL A 287 -1.39 -11.89 5.24
CA VAL A 287 -0.27 -12.80 5.00
C VAL A 287 0.18 -13.42 6.32
N LEU A 288 0.29 -12.64 7.39
CA LEU A 288 0.61 -13.14 8.73
C LEU A 288 -0.48 -14.09 9.25
N ALA A 289 -1.77 -13.73 9.09
CA ALA A 289 -2.87 -14.62 9.46
C ALA A 289 -2.80 -15.99 8.76
N LEU A 290 -2.40 -16.02 7.48
CA LEU A 290 -2.18 -17.29 6.76
C LEU A 290 -1.01 -18.09 7.34
N SER A 291 0.04 -17.46 7.87
CA SER A 291 1.10 -18.17 8.57
C SER A 291 0.54 -18.97 9.74
N TYR A 292 -0.20 -18.34 10.63
CA TYR A 292 -0.84 -19.01 11.77
C TYR A 292 -1.87 -20.08 11.36
N ILE A 293 -2.63 -19.81 10.29
CA ILE A 293 -3.61 -20.77 9.75
C ILE A 293 -2.94 -22.06 9.27
N TYR A 294 -1.81 -21.98 8.59
CA TYR A 294 -1.07 -23.15 8.15
C TYR A 294 -0.26 -23.81 9.28
N ASP A 295 0.23 -23.04 10.25
CA ASP A 295 0.90 -23.57 11.42
C ASP A 295 -0.02 -24.43 12.29
N GLU A 296 -1.23 -23.95 12.55
CA GLU A 296 -2.24 -24.62 13.38
C GLU A 296 -3.14 -25.60 12.60
N GLY A 297 -3.08 -25.59 11.27
CA GLY A 297 -3.98 -26.41 10.43
C GLY A 297 -5.46 -25.99 10.48
N ILE A 298 -5.75 -24.69 10.62
CA ILE A 298 -7.11 -24.16 10.74
C ILE A 298 -7.82 -24.18 9.37
N SER A 299 -8.77 -25.10 9.21
CA SER A 299 -9.52 -25.31 7.94
C SER A 299 -8.66 -25.63 6.70
N VAL A 300 -7.39 -25.90 6.92
CA VAL A 300 -6.41 -26.38 5.94
C VAL A 300 -5.59 -27.50 6.57
N GLU A 301 -4.84 -28.25 5.78
CA GLU A 301 -3.84 -29.17 6.31
C GLU A 301 -2.68 -28.36 6.93
N GLN A 302 -2.24 -28.77 8.13
CA GLN A 302 -1.09 -28.18 8.80
C GLN A 302 0.15 -28.30 7.91
N ASP A 303 0.91 -27.23 7.75
CA ASP A 303 2.06 -27.16 6.83
C ASP A 303 3.05 -26.11 7.33
N GLU A 304 4.05 -26.58 8.09
CA GLU A 304 5.08 -25.71 8.69
C GLU A 304 5.92 -24.96 7.64
N ASP A 305 6.16 -25.56 6.46
CA ASP A 305 6.90 -24.92 5.38
C ASP A 305 6.11 -23.74 4.80
N LYS A 306 4.80 -23.91 4.63
CA LYS A 306 3.94 -22.79 4.22
C LYS A 306 3.77 -21.75 5.29
N ALA A 307 3.65 -22.16 6.56
CA ALA A 307 3.59 -21.24 7.68
C ALA A 307 4.81 -20.32 7.69
N LEU A 308 6.01 -20.89 7.62
CA LEU A 308 7.26 -20.14 7.55
C LEU A 308 7.37 -19.28 6.29
N PHE A 309 6.91 -19.78 5.13
CA PHE A 309 6.85 -18.99 3.89
C PHE A 309 5.99 -17.74 4.06
N PHE A 310 4.78 -17.87 4.62
CA PHE A 310 3.90 -16.73 4.83
C PHE A 310 4.43 -15.78 5.92
N LEU A 311 5.06 -16.30 6.98
CA LEU A 311 5.70 -15.49 8.01
C LEU A 311 6.80 -14.59 7.40
N LYS A 312 7.70 -15.17 6.62
CA LYS A 312 8.75 -14.43 5.91
C LYS A 312 8.15 -13.40 4.95
N LYS A 313 7.13 -13.78 4.19
CA LYS A 313 6.44 -12.86 3.28
C LYS A 313 5.77 -11.70 4.02
N ALA A 314 5.14 -11.92 5.17
CA ALA A 314 4.57 -10.86 5.99
C ALA A 314 5.66 -9.89 6.49
N ALA A 315 6.80 -10.42 6.94
CA ALA A 315 7.94 -9.63 7.38
C ALA A 315 8.60 -8.83 6.23
N GLU A 316 8.62 -9.38 5.01
CA GLU A 316 9.05 -8.66 3.80
C GLU A 316 8.11 -7.50 3.44
N LEU A 317 6.81 -7.64 3.76
CA LEU A 317 5.78 -6.59 3.67
C LEU A 317 5.79 -5.65 4.90
N ASP A 318 6.88 -5.65 5.68
CA ASP A 318 7.11 -4.81 6.85
C ASP A 318 6.07 -4.99 7.97
N ASN A 319 5.42 -6.18 8.08
CA ASN A 319 4.63 -6.52 9.23
C ASN A 319 5.54 -6.69 10.47
N GLN A 320 5.38 -5.81 11.46
CA GLN A 320 6.27 -5.75 12.61
C GLN A 320 6.19 -7.02 13.46
N GLU A 321 5.01 -7.61 13.64
CA GLU A 321 4.82 -8.84 14.40
C GLU A 321 5.57 -10.01 13.76
N ALA A 322 5.50 -10.13 12.43
CA ALA A 322 6.23 -11.15 11.69
C ALA A 322 7.76 -10.92 11.75
N ILE A 323 8.21 -9.66 11.70
CA ILE A 323 9.64 -9.32 11.86
C ILE A 323 10.13 -9.70 13.25
N ASP A 324 9.37 -9.36 14.29
CA ASP A 324 9.73 -9.65 15.68
C ASP A 324 9.75 -11.16 15.96
N GLU A 325 8.80 -11.91 15.38
CA GLU A 325 8.75 -13.36 15.49
C GLU A 325 9.96 -14.02 14.81
N LEU A 326 10.31 -13.64 13.59
CA LEU A 326 11.50 -14.16 12.89
C LEU A 326 12.79 -13.79 13.63
N ALA A 327 12.88 -12.60 14.21
CA ALA A 327 14.02 -12.21 15.03
C ALA A 327 14.11 -13.04 16.32
N ALA A 328 12.98 -13.34 16.97
CA ALA A 328 12.93 -14.20 18.14
C ALA A 328 13.37 -15.64 17.81
N GLN A 329 12.91 -16.21 16.71
CA GLN A 329 13.34 -17.52 16.20
C GLN A 329 14.86 -17.52 15.90
N ALA A 330 15.38 -16.45 15.31
CA ALA A 330 16.82 -16.29 15.04
C ALA A 330 17.66 -16.23 16.33
N LEU A 331 17.17 -15.54 17.36
CA LEU A 331 17.85 -15.42 18.67
C LEU A 331 17.80 -16.70 19.50
N SER A 332 16.73 -17.48 19.41
CA SER A 332 16.60 -18.78 20.11
C SER A 332 17.34 -19.92 19.40
N GLY A 333 17.76 -19.73 18.16
CA GLY A 333 18.30 -20.79 17.30
C GLY A 333 17.24 -21.76 16.79
N GLU A 334 15.97 -21.44 16.93
CA GLU A 334 14.84 -22.11 16.32
C GLU A 334 14.63 -21.61 14.87
N GLY A 335 13.84 -22.29 14.08
CA GLY A 335 13.47 -21.79 12.74
C GLY A 335 14.46 -22.14 11.61
N ASN A 336 15.49 -22.94 11.86
CA ASN A 336 16.41 -23.52 10.85
C ASN A 336 17.00 -22.47 9.86
N MET A 337 17.29 -21.26 10.38
CA MET A 337 17.87 -20.15 9.61
C MET A 337 19.39 -20.27 9.52
N ASP A 338 19.98 -19.92 8.39
CA ASP A 338 21.43 -19.73 8.33
C ASP A 338 21.85 -18.43 9.06
N ALA A 339 23.13 -18.32 9.41
CA ALA A 339 23.65 -17.19 10.19
C ALA A 339 23.41 -15.83 9.51
N LYS A 340 23.40 -15.77 8.17
CA LYS A 340 23.18 -14.55 7.40
C LYS A 340 21.71 -14.12 7.43
N GLU A 341 20.81 -15.07 7.32
CA GLU A 341 19.37 -14.84 7.42
C GLU A 341 18.99 -14.42 8.85
N ALA A 342 19.53 -15.09 9.86
CA ALA A 342 19.32 -14.73 11.26
C ALA A 342 19.79 -13.28 11.54
N GLU A 343 20.99 -12.92 11.10
CA GLU A 343 21.51 -11.54 11.23
C GLU A 343 20.59 -10.52 10.55
N TYR A 344 20.06 -10.85 9.37
CA TYR A 344 19.14 -9.96 8.62
C TYR A 344 17.88 -9.65 9.43
N TRP A 345 17.19 -10.67 9.98
CA TRP A 345 15.94 -10.46 10.71
C TRP A 345 16.16 -9.77 12.06
N ILE A 346 17.22 -10.15 12.80
CA ILE A 346 17.62 -9.48 14.04
C ILE A 346 17.85 -7.98 13.79
N LYS A 347 18.54 -7.65 12.71
CA LYS A 347 18.84 -6.27 12.35
C LYS A 347 17.58 -5.52 11.87
N LYS A 348 16.72 -6.17 11.09
CA LYS A 348 15.45 -5.61 10.62
C LYS A 348 14.50 -5.31 11.78
N ALA A 349 14.49 -6.13 12.83
CA ALA A 349 13.77 -5.90 14.09
C ALA A 349 14.36 -4.77 14.95
N GLY A 350 15.50 -4.18 14.54
CA GLY A 350 16.11 -3.04 15.23
C GLY A 350 17.03 -3.38 16.37
N TYR A 351 17.42 -4.66 16.56
CA TYR A 351 18.39 -5.03 17.59
C TYR A 351 19.77 -4.47 17.27
N THR A 352 20.36 -3.74 18.24
CA THR A 352 21.72 -3.23 18.13
C THR A 352 22.71 -4.22 18.74
N GLU A 353 24.01 -4.12 18.38
CA GLU A 353 25.07 -4.94 18.99
C GLU A 353 25.13 -4.79 20.53
N GLU A 354 24.77 -3.63 21.06
CA GLU A 354 24.73 -3.37 22.49
C GLU A 354 23.57 -4.14 23.15
N MET A 355 22.39 -4.14 22.53
CA MET A 355 21.24 -4.91 23.01
C MET A 355 21.51 -6.42 22.97
N LEU A 356 22.18 -6.93 21.94
CA LEU A 356 22.57 -8.33 21.85
C LEU A 356 23.56 -8.74 22.96
N LYS A 357 24.55 -7.90 23.22
CA LYS A 357 25.50 -8.14 24.35
C LYS A 357 24.83 -8.11 25.72
N GLU A 358 23.77 -7.32 25.89
CA GLU A 358 22.99 -7.32 27.13
C GLU A 358 22.12 -8.57 27.26
N LEU A 359 21.53 -9.04 26.16
CA LEU A 359 20.77 -10.29 26.10
C LEU A 359 21.64 -11.49 26.46
N ASP A 360 22.85 -11.60 25.91
CA ASP A 360 23.81 -12.66 26.23
C ASP A 360 24.12 -12.68 27.74
N LYS A 361 24.39 -11.51 28.36
CA LYS A 361 24.65 -11.40 29.80
C LYS A 361 23.45 -11.82 30.66
N LEU A 362 22.23 -11.53 30.19
CA LEU A 362 21.01 -11.92 30.91
C LEU A 362 20.78 -13.44 30.81
N GLN A 363 21.05 -14.04 29.66
CA GLN A 363 21.00 -15.51 29.49
C GLN A 363 22.02 -16.22 30.35
N GLU A 364 23.27 -15.75 30.40
CA GLU A 364 24.30 -16.30 31.28
C GLU A 364 23.89 -16.24 32.76
N LYS A 365 23.36 -15.09 33.22
CA LYS A 365 22.86 -14.95 34.60
C LYS A 365 21.69 -15.88 34.92
N SER A 366 20.76 -16.02 33.97
CA SER A 366 19.61 -16.91 34.08
C SER A 366 20.07 -18.38 34.22
N LEU A 367 21.05 -18.79 33.42
CA LEU A 367 21.62 -20.12 33.45
C LEU A 367 22.36 -20.40 34.77
N GLU A 368 23.11 -19.40 35.31
CA GLU A 368 23.76 -19.51 36.61
C GLU A 368 22.72 -19.62 37.73
N MET A 369 21.65 -18.83 37.70
CA MET A 369 20.57 -18.93 38.69
C MET A 369 19.91 -20.31 38.67
N PHE A 370 19.62 -20.82 37.47
CA PHE A 370 19.00 -22.13 37.28
C PHE A 370 19.91 -23.27 37.86
N LYS A 371 21.21 -23.21 37.60
CA LYS A 371 22.19 -24.15 38.19
C LYS A 371 22.19 -24.09 39.71
N LYS A 372 22.22 -22.89 40.31
CA LYS A 372 22.17 -22.71 41.78
C LYS A 372 20.87 -23.22 42.39
N MET A 373 19.74 -23.06 41.73
CA MET A 373 18.45 -23.62 42.17
C MET A 373 18.44 -25.16 42.15
N GLN A 374 19.09 -25.77 41.17
CA GLN A 374 19.21 -27.24 41.12
C GLN A 374 20.14 -27.78 42.25
N GLU A 375 21.23 -27.07 42.57
CA GLU A 375 22.14 -27.42 43.64
C GLU A 375 21.53 -27.27 45.06
N THR A 376 20.60 -26.33 45.24
CA THR A 376 19.89 -26.11 46.52
C THR A 376 18.72 -27.07 46.77
N ASN A 377 18.26 -27.77 45.75
CA ASN A 377 17.16 -28.74 45.82
C ASN A 377 17.67 -30.22 45.88
N GLN A 378 18.98 -30.42 45.96
CA GLN A 378 19.65 -31.71 46.33
C GLN A 378 20.12 -31.70 47.78
#